data_c9d697ab2998109d54fc89ea7dcf1236
#
_entry.id   c9d697ab2998109d54fc89ea7dcf1236
#
_cell.length_a   1.000
_cell.length_b   1.000
_cell.length_c   1.000
_cell.angle_alpha   90.00
_cell.angle_beta   90.00
_cell.angle_gamma   90.00
#
_symmetry.space_group_name_H-M   'P 1'
#
loop_
_entity.id
_entity.type
_entity.pdbx_description
1 polymer ?
#
loop_
_entity_poly.entity_id
_entity_poly.type
_entity_poly.pdbx_seq_one_letter_code
_entity_poly.pdbx_strand_id
1 'polypeptide(L)'
;MTDGGQSAELRSFSGLLVLVGAGKMGGALLQGWLRLGLDPKNVAVLEPQPAPEISALAQRGLKLNPDPKSLAGVTAVVIAVKPQIAAQAVPALALLVAPSTVVVSIMAGRTLKFLATALDRPCALIRAMPNTPAAIGRGITVAVPRNASAAQRALADRLLAATGAVE
;
A
#
# COMPACT_ATOMS: atom_id res chain seq x y z
N MET A 1 -30.73 -10.49 8.77
CA MET A 1 -29.64 -10.04 9.66
C MET A 1 -28.34 -10.45 9.01
N THR A 2 -27.80 -9.59 8.21
CA THR A 2 -26.51 -9.80 7.56
C THR A 2 -25.46 -9.09 8.40
N ASP A 3 -24.71 -9.87 9.14
CA ASP A 3 -23.54 -9.42 9.88
C ASP A 3 -22.42 -9.13 8.87
N GLY A 4 -22.45 -7.92 8.35
CA GLY A 4 -21.52 -7.41 7.35
C GLY A 4 -20.60 -6.34 7.90
N GLY A 5 -19.88 -6.61 8.95
CA GLY A 5 -19.06 -5.57 9.55
C GLY A 5 -17.89 -6.09 10.35
N GLN A 6 -17.08 -6.98 9.80
CA GLN A 6 -15.70 -7.03 10.27
C GLN A 6 -15.01 -5.78 9.71
N SER A 7 -15.09 -4.71 10.50
CA SER A 7 -14.30 -3.50 10.27
C SER A 7 -12.87 -3.93 9.98
N ALA A 8 -12.33 -3.45 8.87
CA ALA A 8 -10.93 -3.66 8.50
C ALA A 8 -10.02 -2.91 9.48
N GLU A 9 -10.04 -3.29 10.76
CA GLU A 9 -9.22 -2.66 11.78
C GLU A 9 -7.74 -2.95 11.53
N LEU A 10 -6.94 -1.89 11.52
CA LEU A 10 -5.49 -1.96 11.35
C LEU A 10 -4.73 -1.72 12.67
N ARG A 11 -5.43 -1.70 13.81
CA ARG A 11 -4.82 -1.52 15.13
C ARG A 11 -3.85 -2.64 15.49
N SER A 12 -4.10 -3.84 14.98
CA SER A 12 -3.25 -5.01 15.20
C SER A 12 -2.17 -5.21 14.13
N PHE A 13 -2.04 -4.25 13.20
CA PHE A 13 -1.00 -4.33 12.19
C PHE A 13 0.38 -4.30 12.85
N SER A 14 1.22 -5.25 12.49
CA SER A 14 2.61 -5.34 12.96
C SER A 14 3.59 -5.24 11.79
N GLY A 15 4.78 -4.74 12.07
CA GLY A 15 5.80 -4.51 11.06
C GLY A 15 5.69 -3.11 10.46
N LEU A 16 6.18 -2.95 9.25
CA LEU A 16 6.24 -1.67 8.54
C LEU A 16 5.46 -1.74 7.23
N LEU A 17 4.57 -0.77 7.03
CA LEU A 17 3.90 -0.52 5.77
C LEU A 17 4.62 0.62 5.03
N VAL A 18 5.06 0.35 3.81
CA VAL A 18 5.69 1.36 2.96
C VAL A 18 4.71 1.80 1.87
N LEU A 19 4.38 3.07 1.84
CA LEU A 19 3.59 3.69 0.77
C LEU A 19 4.54 4.42 -0.19
N VAL A 20 4.49 4.03 -1.45
CA VAL A 20 5.29 4.62 -2.52
C VAL A 20 4.39 5.46 -3.42
N GLY A 21 4.52 6.77 -3.32
CA GLY A 21 3.60 7.73 -3.90
C GLY A 21 2.42 8.05 -2.98
N ALA A 22 2.27 9.31 -2.65
CA ALA A 22 1.21 9.82 -1.77
C ALA A 22 0.46 10.98 -2.43
N GLY A 23 0.16 10.83 -3.71
CA GLY A 23 -0.72 11.72 -4.45
C GLY A 23 -2.18 11.54 -4.00
N LYS A 24 -3.12 11.82 -4.90
CA LYS A 24 -4.55 11.77 -4.59
C LYS A 24 -4.99 10.40 -4.04
N MET A 25 -4.66 9.32 -4.75
CA MET A 25 -5.09 7.97 -4.36
C MET A 25 -4.23 7.40 -3.22
N GLY A 26 -2.91 7.53 -3.27
CA GLY A 26 -2.03 7.09 -2.18
C GLY A 26 -2.30 7.84 -0.88
N GLY A 27 -2.56 9.14 -0.96
CA GLY A 27 -2.97 9.96 0.19
C GLY A 27 -4.32 9.53 0.77
N ALA A 28 -5.29 9.18 -0.07
CA ALA A 28 -6.59 8.66 0.38
C ALA A 28 -6.45 7.32 1.13
N LEU A 29 -5.61 6.42 0.62
CA LEU A 29 -5.28 5.16 1.31
C LEU A 29 -4.65 5.44 2.68
N LEU A 30 -3.65 6.29 2.74
CA LEU A 30 -2.96 6.65 3.98
C LEU A 30 -3.94 7.20 5.03
N GLN A 31 -4.78 8.15 4.65
CA GLN A 31 -5.80 8.70 5.55
C GLN A 31 -6.80 7.62 5.99
N GLY A 32 -7.19 6.74 5.08
CA GLY A 32 -8.05 5.61 5.40
C GLY A 32 -7.43 4.66 6.42
N TRP A 33 -6.17 4.31 6.25
CA TRP A 33 -5.44 3.45 7.21
C TRP A 33 -5.37 4.05 8.61
N LEU A 34 -5.10 5.36 8.70
CA LEU A 34 -5.05 6.06 9.99
C LEU A 34 -6.43 6.07 10.66
N ARG A 35 -7.51 6.25 9.89
CA ARG A 35 -8.89 6.13 10.43
C ARG A 35 -9.21 4.73 10.92
N LEU A 36 -8.65 3.69 10.29
CA LEU A 36 -8.80 2.29 10.71
C LEU A 36 -7.87 1.90 11.87
N GLY A 37 -7.14 2.87 12.42
CA GLY A 37 -6.34 2.70 13.62
C GLY A 37 -4.88 2.28 13.40
N LEU A 38 -4.38 2.35 12.16
CA LEU A 38 -2.95 2.13 11.91
C LEU A 38 -2.12 3.20 12.61
N ASP A 39 -1.12 2.76 13.39
CA ASP A 39 -0.19 3.68 14.04
C ASP A 39 0.75 4.32 12.98
N PRO A 40 0.84 5.65 12.91
CA PRO A 40 1.77 6.32 12.01
C PRO A 40 3.23 5.85 12.12
N LYS A 41 3.65 5.39 13.30
CA LYS A 41 5.00 4.84 13.53
C LYS A 41 5.29 3.58 12.69
N ASN A 42 4.24 2.87 12.28
CA ASN A 42 4.33 1.67 11.44
C ASN A 42 4.23 1.99 9.95
N VAL A 43 4.33 3.25 9.56
CA VAL A 43 4.23 3.70 8.16
C VAL A 43 5.47 4.46 7.74
N ALA A 44 5.99 4.12 6.57
CA ALA A 44 6.95 4.92 5.83
C ALA A 44 6.31 5.38 4.52
N VAL A 45 6.52 6.62 4.16
CA VAL A 45 6.02 7.22 2.91
C VAL A 45 7.20 7.70 2.08
N LEU A 46 7.26 7.25 0.83
CA LEU A 46 8.22 7.70 -0.18
C LEU A 46 7.44 8.57 -1.19
N GLU A 47 7.54 9.89 -1.02
CA GLU A 47 6.88 10.89 -1.85
C GLU A 47 7.76 12.13 -1.98
N PRO A 48 8.30 12.43 -3.18
CA PRO A 48 9.21 13.58 -3.36
C PRO A 48 8.57 14.92 -3.04
N GLN A 49 7.27 15.06 -3.23
CA GLN A 49 6.51 16.30 -3.02
C GLN A 49 5.30 16.04 -2.11
N PRO A 50 5.53 15.76 -0.82
CA PRO A 50 4.44 15.44 0.10
C PRO A 50 3.54 16.65 0.33
N ALA A 51 2.22 16.40 0.37
CA ALA A 51 1.27 17.41 0.79
C ALA A 51 1.51 17.80 2.26
N PRO A 52 1.15 19.06 2.67
CA PRO A 52 1.40 19.53 4.03
C PRO A 52 0.82 18.62 5.12
N GLU A 53 -0.36 18.05 4.91
CA GLU A 53 -1.01 17.13 5.84
C GLU A 53 -0.24 15.82 6.01
N ILE A 54 0.45 15.35 4.97
CA ILE A 54 1.32 14.17 5.05
C ILE A 54 2.61 14.51 5.78
N SER A 55 3.20 15.67 5.48
CA SER A 55 4.40 16.17 6.18
C SER A 55 4.15 16.32 7.68
N ALA A 56 2.96 16.77 8.08
CA ALA A 56 2.58 16.91 9.49
C ALA A 56 2.55 15.57 10.24
N LEU A 57 2.29 14.46 9.55
CA LEU A 57 2.27 13.13 10.17
C LEU A 57 3.65 12.67 10.67
N ALA A 58 4.74 13.26 10.17
CA ALA A 58 6.08 12.98 10.68
C ALA A 58 6.20 13.29 12.18
N GLN A 59 5.49 14.31 12.69
CA GLN A 59 5.43 14.64 14.12
C GLN A 59 4.74 13.56 14.95
N ARG A 60 3.94 12.69 14.32
CA ARG A 60 3.27 11.55 14.94
C ARG A 60 4.07 10.26 14.78
N GLY A 61 5.28 10.32 14.25
CA GLY A 61 6.19 9.19 14.09
C GLY A 61 6.17 8.52 12.71
N LEU A 62 5.39 9.01 11.74
CA LEU A 62 5.47 8.54 10.36
C LEU A 62 6.86 8.84 9.79
N LYS A 63 7.44 7.85 9.11
CA LYS A 63 8.74 8.00 8.45
C LYS A 63 8.52 8.59 7.05
N LEU A 64 8.82 9.87 6.88
CA LEU A 64 8.69 10.56 5.61
C LEU A 64 10.02 10.56 4.87
N ASN A 65 10.04 10.01 3.66
CA ASN A 65 11.22 9.90 2.78
C ASN A 65 12.47 9.35 3.50
N PRO A 66 12.36 8.26 4.27
CA PRO A 66 13.53 7.65 4.86
C PRO A 66 14.42 7.05 3.76
N ASP A 67 15.69 6.84 4.06
CA ASP A 67 16.54 6.00 3.21
C ASP A 67 15.95 4.57 3.18
N PRO A 68 15.58 4.05 2.01
CA PRO A 68 15.03 2.70 1.92
C PRO A 68 15.92 1.62 2.53
N LYS A 69 17.24 1.82 2.53
CA LYS A 69 18.20 0.90 3.16
C LYS A 69 18.08 0.84 4.68
N SER A 70 17.52 1.88 5.29
CA SER A 70 17.31 1.94 6.74
C SER A 70 16.05 1.22 7.21
N LEU A 71 15.17 0.82 6.27
CA LEU A 71 13.89 0.21 6.59
C LEU A 71 14.05 -1.29 6.81
N ALA A 72 13.52 -1.78 7.91
CA ALA A 72 13.49 -3.19 8.27
C ALA A 72 12.07 -3.63 8.66
N GLY A 73 11.81 -4.93 8.58
CA GLY A 73 10.51 -5.49 8.97
C GLY A 73 9.36 -5.06 8.06
N VAL A 74 9.63 -4.88 6.76
CA VAL A 74 8.61 -4.47 5.79
C VAL A 74 7.62 -5.61 5.57
N THR A 75 6.39 -5.42 6.02
CA THR A 75 5.30 -6.38 5.88
C THR A 75 4.54 -6.17 4.58
N ALA A 76 4.34 -4.92 4.19
CA ALA A 76 3.64 -4.57 2.97
C ALA A 76 4.26 -3.34 2.29
N VAL A 77 4.23 -3.36 0.96
CA VAL A 77 4.57 -2.21 0.10
C VAL A 77 3.37 -1.90 -0.77
N VAL A 78 2.86 -0.68 -0.71
CA VAL A 78 1.78 -0.20 -1.58
C VAL A 78 2.34 0.80 -2.57
N ILE A 79 2.21 0.48 -3.87
CA ILE A 79 2.74 1.28 -4.97
C ILE A 79 1.61 2.08 -5.58
N ALA A 80 1.64 3.40 -5.35
CA ALA A 80 0.64 4.36 -5.76
C ALA A 80 1.24 5.51 -6.59
N VAL A 81 2.34 5.27 -7.27
CA VAL A 81 2.96 6.24 -8.18
C VAL A 81 2.23 6.31 -9.52
N LYS A 82 2.45 7.37 -10.27
CA LYS A 82 1.96 7.46 -11.64
C LYS A 82 2.57 6.36 -12.50
N PRO A 83 1.79 5.71 -13.40
CA PRO A 83 2.31 4.61 -14.23
C PRO A 83 3.52 4.98 -15.08
N GLN A 84 3.67 6.26 -15.43
CA GLN A 84 4.76 6.76 -16.28
C GLN A 84 6.15 6.62 -15.63
N ILE A 85 6.21 6.71 -14.30
CA ILE A 85 7.48 6.60 -13.56
C ILE A 85 7.73 5.20 -13.02
N ALA A 86 6.81 4.26 -13.23
CA ALA A 86 6.88 2.92 -12.65
C ALA A 86 8.17 2.16 -13.04
N ALA A 87 8.62 2.29 -14.30
CA ALA A 87 9.83 1.60 -14.76
C ALA A 87 11.09 2.08 -14.03
N GLN A 88 11.10 3.31 -13.54
CA GLN A 88 12.20 3.87 -12.75
C GLN A 88 12.02 3.59 -11.25
N ALA A 89 10.79 3.74 -10.74
CA ALA A 89 10.53 3.66 -9.30
C ALA A 89 10.50 2.23 -8.77
N VAL A 90 9.90 1.28 -9.50
CA VAL A 90 9.64 -0.08 -8.99
C VAL A 90 10.93 -0.88 -8.75
N PRO A 91 11.95 -0.87 -9.63
CA PRO A 91 13.18 -1.63 -9.38
C PRO A 91 13.90 -1.25 -8.08
N ALA A 92 13.86 0.03 -7.70
CA ALA A 92 14.46 0.52 -6.47
C ALA A 92 13.80 -0.04 -5.20
N LEU A 93 12.58 -0.56 -5.30
CA LEU A 93 11.84 -1.16 -4.18
C LEU A 93 12.26 -2.60 -3.90
N ALA A 94 13.03 -3.23 -4.77
CA ALA A 94 13.45 -4.62 -4.62
C ALA A 94 14.15 -4.89 -3.28
N LEU A 95 14.89 -3.91 -2.77
CA LEU A 95 15.59 -4.03 -1.48
C LEU A 95 14.64 -4.09 -0.26
N LEU A 96 13.38 -3.65 -0.43
CA LEU A 96 12.36 -3.67 0.62
C LEU A 96 11.56 -4.98 0.64
N VAL A 97 11.73 -5.82 -0.36
CA VAL A 97 10.83 -6.95 -0.63
C VAL A 97 11.50 -8.27 -0.26
N ALA A 98 10.76 -9.08 0.49
CA ALA A 98 11.10 -10.44 0.87
C ALA A 98 9.93 -11.39 0.54
N PRO A 99 10.09 -12.73 0.60
CA PRO A 99 8.97 -13.66 0.38
C PRO A 99 7.77 -13.43 1.32
N SER A 100 8.01 -12.89 2.51
CA SER A 100 6.97 -12.55 3.48
C SER A 100 6.28 -11.21 3.20
N THR A 101 6.85 -10.36 2.33
CA THR A 101 6.31 -9.05 2.00
C THR A 101 5.18 -9.19 0.97
N VAL A 102 4.06 -8.51 1.18
CA VAL A 102 3.04 -8.35 0.15
C VAL A 102 3.22 -6.99 -0.56
N VAL A 103 3.29 -7.05 -1.88
CA VAL A 103 3.37 -5.85 -2.72
C VAL A 103 2.02 -5.63 -3.38
N VAL A 104 1.40 -4.50 -3.10
CA VAL A 104 0.11 -4.09 -3.68
C VAL A 104 0.35 -2.93 -4.64
N SER A 105 -0.03 -3.09 -5.90
CA SER A 105 0.03 -2.02 -6.90
C SER A 105 -1.36 -1.54 -7.27
N ILE A 106 -1.59 -0.24 -7.17
CA ILE A 106 -2.81 0.41 -7.67
C ILE A 106 -2.57 1.18 -8.97
N MET A 107 -1.44 0.96 -9.63
CA MET A 107 -1.08 1.65 -10.87
C MET A 107 -1.93 1.14 -12.05
N ALA A 108 -2.56 2.06 -12.77
CA ALA A 108 -3.23 1.74 -14.02
C ALA A 108 -2.23 1.27 -15.08
N GLY A 109 -2.63 0.31 -15.93
CA GLY A 109 -1.85 -0.14 -17.07
C GLY A 109 -0.56 -0.91 -16.75
N ARG A 110 -0.25 -1.18 -15.48
CA ARG A 110 0.92 -1.99 -15.09
C ARG A 110 0.47 -3.38 -14.66
N THR A 111 1.02 -4.40 -15.31
CA THR A 111 0.63 -5.81 -15.11
C THR A 111 1.39 -6.45 -13.94
N LEU A 112 0.86 -7.58 -13.45
CA LEU A 112 1.59 -8.43 -12.49
C LEU A 112 2.92 -8.93 -13.06
N LYS A 113 2.98 -9.21 -14.37
CA LYS A 113 4.23 -9.59 -15.06
C LYS A 113 5.26 -8.46 -15.00
N PHE A 114 4.83 -7.22 -15.27
CA PHE A 114 5.71 -6.05 -15.15
C PHE A 114 6.29 -5.94 -13.73
N LEU A 115 5.45 -6.05 -12.71
CA LEU A 115 5.88 -5.95 -11.31
C LEU A 115 6.87 -7.06 -10.96
N ALA A 116 6.58 -8.30 -11.33
CA ALA A 116 7.46 -9.44 -11.07
C ALA A 116 8.83 -9.27 -11.73
N THR A 117 8.87 -8.79 -12.97
CA THR A 117 10.11 -8.55 -13.71
C THR A 117 10.89 -7.37 -13.12
N ALA A 118 10.20 -6.27 -12.78
CA ALA A 118 10.85 -5.07 -12.28
C ALA A 118 11.43 -5.22 -10.86
N LEU A 119 10.73 -5.96 -9.99
CA LEU A 119 11.20 -6.26 -8.64
C LEU A 119 12.29 -7.34 -8.64
N ASP A 120 12.22 -8.28 -9.58
CA ASP A 120 13.16 -9.41 -9.72
C ASP A 120 13.43 -10.12 -8.37
N ARG A 121 12.37 -10.31 -7.59
CA ARG A 121 12.44 -10.98 -6.27
C ARG A 121 11.16 -11.79 -6.03
N PRO A 122 11.29 -12.95 -5.36
CA PRO A 122 10.13 -13.73 -4.95
C PRO A 122 9.35 -12.97 -3.86
N CYS A 123 8.09 -12.65 -4.16
CA CYS A 123 7.17 -12.01 -3.23
C CYS A 123 5.72 -12.24 -3.64
N ALA A 124 4.80 -11.97 -2.74
CA ALA A 124 3.39 -11.90 -3.05
C ALA A 124 3.08 -10.58 -3.77
N LEU A 125 2.41 -10.67 -4.91
CA LEU A 125 1.99 -9.51 -5.70
C LEU A 125 0.47 -9.44 -5.76
N ILE A 126 -0.08 -8.26 -5.51
CA ILE A 126 -1.50 -7.95 -5.67
C ILE A 126 -1.62 -6.78 -6.63
N ARG A 127 -2.32 -6.99 -7.73
CA ARG A 127 -2.72 -5.87 -8.59
C ARG A 127 -4.12 -5.45 -8.21
N ALA A 128 -4.28 -4.22 -7.78
CA ALA A 128 -5.55 -3.65 -7.39
C ALA A 128 -5.92 -2.48 -8.32
N MET A 129 -7.21 -2.36 -8.59
CA MET A 129 -7.74 -1.28 -9.42
C MET A 129 -8.92 -0.63 -8.68
N PRO A 130 -8.64 0.42 -7.91
CA PRO A 130 -9.70 1.23 -7.29
C PRO A 130 -10.39 2.11 -8.33
N ASN A 131 -11.67 2.42 -8.10
CA ASN A 131 -12.40 3.40 -8.89
C ASN A 131 -12.38 4.80 -8.24
N THR A 132 -12.87 5.80 -8.95
CA THR A 132 -12.83 7.21 -8.50
C THR A 132 -13.44 7.46 -7.12
N PRO A 133 -14.59 6.85 -6.72
CA PRO A 133 -15.16 7.05 -5.38
C PRO A 133 -14.28 6.54 -4.23
N ALA A 134 -13.21 5.79 -4.51
CA ALA A 134 -12.25 5.36 -3.51
C ALA A 134 -11.64 6.54 -2.72
N ALA A 135 -11.48 7.69 -3.36
CA ALA A 135 -10.95 8.90 -2.71
C ALA A 135 -11.79 9.40 -1.51
N ILE A 136 -13.09 9.04 -1.48
CA ILE A 136 -14.01 9.39 -0.39
C ILE A 136 -14.47 8.17 0.42
N GLY A 137 -13.79 7.03 0.29
CA GLY A 137 -14.10 5.81 1.02
C GLY A 137 -15.34 5.06 0.52
N ARG A 138 -15.82 5.35 -0.69
CA ARG A 138 -17.00 4.73 -1.32
C ARG A 138 -16.63 4.02 -2.63
N GLY A 139 -15.38 3.60 -2.75
CA GLY A 139 -14.89 2.89 -3.91
C GLY A 139 -15.25 1.42 -3.92
N ILE A 140 -15.01 0.81 -5.09
CA ILE A 140 -14.88 -0.63 -5.25
C ILE A 140 -13.51 -0.87 -5.86
N THR A 141 -12.76 -1.76 -5.26
CA THR A 141 -11.43 -2.16 -5.72
C THR A 141 -11.47 -3.61 -6.15
N VAL A 142 -11.07 -3.89 -7.38
CA VAL A 142 -10.83 -5.26 -7.84
C VAL A 142 -9.37 -5.62 -7.57
N ALA A 143 -9.13 -6.73 -6.90
CA ALA A 143 -7.79 -7.17 -6.53
C ALA A 143 -7.45 -8.55 -7.12
N VAL A 144 -6.33 -8.66 -7.83
CA VAL A 144 -5.88 -9.91 -8.44
C VAL A 144 -4.54 -10.32 -7.82
N PRO A 145 -4.47 -11.47 -7.13
CA PRO A 145 -3.26 -11.94 -6.49
C PRO A 145 -2.38 -12.78 -7.43
N ARG A 146 -1.07 -12.78 -7.16
CA ARG A 146 -0.08 -13.69 -7.70
C ARG A 146 0.90 -14.10 -6.60
N ASN A 147 1.10 -15.41 -6.40
CA ASN A 147 2.01 -15.98 -5.41
C ASN A 147 1.75 -15.48 -3.97
N ALA A 148 0.48 -15.22 -3.64
CA ALA A 148 0.09 -14.72 -2.34
C ALA A 148 -0.56 -15.83 -1.50
N SER A 149 -0.12 -15.99 -0.26
CA SER A 149 -0.77 -16.84 0.74
C SER A 149 -2.14 -16.25 1.15
N ALA A 150 -2.96 -17.06 1.81
CA ALA A 150 -4.23 -16.59 2.34
C ALA A 150 -4.06 -15.41 3.32
N ALA A 151 -3.04 -15.45 4.17
CA ALA A 151 -2.74 -14.36 5.11
C ALA A 151 -2.31 -13.08 4.39
N GLN A 152 -1.50 -13.20 3.33
CA GLN A 152 -1.07 -12.05 2.52
C GLN A 152 -2.22 -11.43 1.75
N ARG A 153 -3.14 -12.24 1.21
CA ARG A 153 -4.38 -11.73 0.56
C ARG A 153 -5.25 -11.01 1.58
N ALA A 154 -5.48 -11.60 2.75
CA ALA A 154 -6.28 -10.99 3.80
C ALA A 154 -5.69 -9.65 4.28
N LEU A 155 -4.37 -9.53 4.36
CA LEU A 155 -3.72 -8.27 4.67
C LEU A 155 -3.95 -7.23 3.56
N ALA A 156 -3.76 -7.61 2.30
CA ALA A 156 -4.00 -6.73 1.16
C ALA A 156 -5.47 -6.23 1.13
N ASP A 157 -6.42 -7.13 1.34
CA ASP A 157 -7.85 -6.78 1.38
C ASP A 157 -8.16 -5.77 2.49
N ARG A 158 -7.59 -5.95 3.69
CA ARG A 158 -7.74 -4.98 4.79
C ARG A 158 -7.14 -3.61 4.44
N LEU A 159 -5.98 -3.58 3.79
CA LEU A 159 -5.34 -2.33 3.37
C LEU A 159 -6.17 -1.62 2.29
N LEU A 160 -6.71 -2.37 1.33
CA LEU A 160 -7.53 -1.81 0.25
C LEU A 160 -8.92 -1.38 0.73
N ALA A 161 -9.48 -2.06 1.74
CA ALA A 161 -10.78 -1.73 2.32
C ALA A 161 -10.82 -0.32 2.96
N ALA A 162 -9.68 0.31 3.18
CA ALA A 162 -9.59 1.70 3.63
C ALA A 162 -10.27 2.71 2.69
N THR A 163 -10.49 2.33 1.43
CA THR A 163 -11.10 3.19 0.41
C THR A 163 -12.42 2.65 -0.13
N GLY A 164 -12.96 1.58 0.43
CA GLY A 164 -14.25 1.00 0.04
C GLY A 164 -14.25 -0.52 -0.05
N ALA A 165 -15.23 -1.07 -0.75
CA ALA A 165 -15.34 -2.52 -0.94
C ALA A 165 -14.17 -3.09 -1.77
N VAL A 166 -13.81 -4.34 -1.51
CA VAL A 166 -12.77 -5.10 -2.23
C VAL A 166 -13.40 -6.38 -2.79
N GLU A 167 -13.12 -6.66 -4.08
CA GLU A 167 -13.60 -7.80 -4.83
C GLU A 167 -12.42 -8.61 -5.43
#